data_bdc078a358649dc95613adb7f275c317
#
_entry.id   bdc078a358649dc95613adb7f275c317
#
_cell.length_a   1.000
_cell.length_b   1.000
_cell.length_c   1.000
_cell.angle_alpha   90.00
_cell.angle_beta   90.00
_cell.angle_gamma   90.00
#
_symmetry.space_group_name_H-M   'P 1'
#
loop_
_entity.id
_entity.type
_entity.pdbx_description
1 polymer ?
#
loop_
_entity_poly.entity_id
_entity_poly.type
_entity_poly.pdbx_seq_one_letter_code
_entity_poly.pdbx_strand_id
1 'polypeptide(L)'
;MLLNSAVKAQDVSQLGAQKPFTINGSFGIGLGTYSASGIDPREHSFSYLFSGAPTISIYGVSFPFSIVVSDQQRGFRQPFNQYGITPTYKWVTLHLGWQSIQWSEFGMAGYNMLGAGVELNPGKLRLGFVYGRLNKAIDENSTQPLSFQTPTYLRTGYAAKVGYGTESNHVDVTFLNAKDDPNSLKNIPAITELHPAENIVLGITSKFSFLKHFVWDLDVAASVYTRNKLDDTIQNLSLDKLNFIKKLIDVNASTQLLTAAQTGLNYQAKNYTVGVQYRRVDPDYKSMGAYYFETDVANYTVQGSVNLMKNQVRLTGSLGFQNDNLLHDKPYTSHRDISSFGASFNKPQYGIDLRYSNYGITQDRGLNPVIDTFRVARTNYNVNALLRYTITDTLITQNIALIGSVQSVVDLNRFTSARGQTNSKTANLSYQVGFNKQAFTVNANFSYTVANIVVMKTILYGPSVGVGKQLDGGKLDFNVSLAYQLQHNNGLDAGNIINSTLSSQYRFSKNNAASIMTTYLRSNSKDVTLPSFNEIRSSFNLIHTF
;
A
#
# COMPACT_ATOMS: atom_id res chain seq x y z
N MET A 1 -5.44 40.41 24.83
CA MET A 1 -6.44 39.71 25.65
C MET A 1 -6.01 38.28 25.76
N LEU A 2 -5.22 37.96 26.79
CA LEU A 2 -4.49 36.72 26.98
C LEU A 2 -5.42 35.60 27.46
N LEU A 3 -5.29 34.49 26.79
CA LEU A 3 -5.87 33.17 27.00
C LEU A 3 -5.92 32.73 28.47
N ASN A 4 -7.10 32.81 29.06
CA ASN A 4 -7.47 31.96 30.21
C ASN A 4 -8.37 30.80 29.72
N SER A 5 -7.83 29.90 28.91
CA SER A 5 -8.37 28.55 28.84
C SER A 5 -7.66 27.73 29.93
N ALA A 6 -8.32 27.65 31.09
CA ALA A 6 -7.91 26.70 32.11
C ALA A 6 -7.80 25.32 31.47
N VAL A 7 -6.57 24.85 31.32
CA VAL A 7 -6.30 23.44 31.05
C VAL A 7 -6.94 22.68 32.18
N LYS A 8 -8.11 22.07 31.96
CA LYS A 8 -8.71 21.17 32.95
C LYS A 8 -7.73 20.03 33.13
N ALA A 9 -7.08 20.00 34.28
CA ALA A 9 -6.27 18.87 34.71
C ALA A 9 -7.08 17.57 34.50
N GLN A 10 -6.42 16.52 34.09
CA GLN A 10 -7.08 15.23 33.90
C GLN A 10 -7.81 14.84 35.18
N ASP A 11 -9.12 14.71 35.09
CA ASP A 11 -9.95 14.30 36.22
C ASP A 11 -9.72 12.81 36.49
N VAL A 12 -8.83 12.52 37.43
CA VAL A 12 -8.45 11.16 37.84
C VAL A 12 -9.57 10.53 38.70
N SER A 13 -10.53 11.34 39.21
CA SER A 13 -11.61 10.87 40.08
C SER A 13 -12.59 9.91 39.37
N GLN A 14 -12.65 9.94 38.04
CA GLN A 14 -13.51 9.06 37.26
C GLN A 14 -12.86 7.73 36.86
N LEU A 15 -11.58 7.50 37.16
CA LEU A 15 -10.91 6.23 36.86
C LEU A 15 -11.58 5.03 37.57
N GLY A 16 -12.04 5.21 38.81
CA GLY A 16 -12.74 4.17 39.58
C GLY A 16 -14.13 3.79 39.07
N ALA A 17 -14.76 4.62 38.23
CA ALA A 17 -16.07 4.35 37.62
C ALA A 17 -15.97 3.53 36.31
N GLN A 18 -14.79 3.40 35.76
CA GLN A 18 -14.50 2.63 34.54
C GLN A 18 -14.34 1.13 34.87
N LYS A 19 -14.61 0.25 33.88
CA LYS A 19 -14.32 -1.19 34.05
C LYS A 19 -12.86 -1.37 34.40
N PRO A 20 -12.53 -2.13 35.47
CA PRO A 20 -11.14 -2.25 35.95
C PRO A 20 -10.23 -2.88 34.90
N PHE A 21 -10.74 -3.80 34.08
CA PHE A 21 -9.99 -4.46 33.03
C PHE A 21 -10.88 -4.86 31.86
N THR A 22 -10.44 -4.57 30.66
CA THR A 22 -11.02 -5.12 29.41
C THR A 22 -9.89 -5.46 28.44
N ILE A 23 -10.08 -6.51 27.65
CA ILE A 23 -9.20 -6.86 26.55
C ILE A 23 -10.03 -7.06 25.29
N ASN A 24 -9.56 -6.54 24.17
CA ASN A 24 -10.17 -6.66 22.86
C ASN A 24 -9.05 -6.88 21.82
N GLY A 25 -9.44 -7.35 20.63
CA GLY A 25 -8.49 -7.58 19.55
C GLY A 25 -8.22 -9.05 19.31
N SER A 26 -7.14 -9.37 18.64
CA SER A 26 -6.86 -10.75 18.25
C SER A 26 -5.38 -11.07 18.31
N PHE A 27 -5.11 -12.36 18.37
CA PHE A 27 -3.80 -12.95 18.36
C PHE A 27 -3.80 -14.16 17.42
N GLY A 28 -2.81 -14.28 16.55
CA GLY A 28 -2.76 -15.32 15.53
C GLY A 28 -1.39 -15.97 15.42
N ILE A 29 -1.42 -17.28 15.16
CA ILE A 29 -0.24 -18.08 14.80
C ILE A 29 -0.54 -18.67 13.43
N GLY A 30 0.31 -18.37 12.45
CA GLY A 30 0.33 -18.96 11.14
C GLY A 30 1.54 -19.86 10.95
N LEU A 31 1.34 -21.06 10.41
CA LEU A 31 2.40 -21.97 9.99
C LEU A 31 2.21 -22.28 8.53
N GLY A 32 3.29 -22.25 7.76
CA GLY A 32 3.28 -22.57 6.33
C GLY A 32 4.24 -23.70 6.02
N THR A 33 3.84 -24.57 5.08
CA THR A 33 4.74 -25.56 4.50
C THR A 33 4.68 -25.50 2.98
N TYR A 34 5.83 -25.69 2.34
CA TYR A 34 5.96 -25.66 0.90
C TYR A 34 6.85 -26.81 0.42
N SER A 35 6.43 -27.46 -0.65
CA SER A 35 7.21 -28.50 -1.34
C SER A 35 7.00 -28.38 -2.85
N ALA A 36 8.07 -28.52 -3.61
CA ALA A 36 8.05 -28.54 -5.06
C ALA A 36 8.80 -29.76 -5.59
N SER A 37 8.39 -30.24 -6.75
CA SER A 37 9.03 -31.34 -7.49
C SER A 37 9.02 -30.99 -8.98
N GLY A 38 10.13 -31.19 -9.66
CA GLY A 38 10.33 -30.85 -11.07
C GLY A 38 10.88 -29.44 -11.32
N ILE A 39 10.95 -28.61 -10.28
CA ILE A 39 11.59 -27.28 -10.28
C ILE A 39 12.31 -27.05 -8.96
N ASP A 40 13.20 -26.06 -8.95
CA ASP A 40 13.81 -25.59 -7.70
C ASP A 40 12.74 -24.96 -6.78
N PRO A 41 12.85 -25.18 -5.46
CA PRO A 41 11.93 -24.60 -4.50
C PRO A 41 11.89 -23.07 -4.59
N ARG A 42 10.69 -22.49 -4.72
CA ARG A 42 10.49 -21.04 -4.82
C ARG A 42 10.32 -20.37 -3.45
N GLU A 43 10.01 -21.15 -2.43
CA GLU A 43 9.76 -20.71 -1.06
C GLU A 43 10.52 -21.62 -0.08
N HIS A 44 10.63 -21.16 1.18
CA HIS A 44 11.15 -22.02 2.25
C HIS A 44 10.17 -23.18 2.51
N SER A 45 10.72 -24.36 2.80
CA SER A 45 9.92 -25.55 3.11
C SER A 45 9.05 -25.40 4.35
N PHE A 46 9.44 -24.51 5.26
CA PHE A 46 8.66 -24.16 6.46
C PHE A 46 8.74 -22.67 6.72
N SER A 47 7.61 -22.07 7.12
CA SER A 47 7.51 -20.68 7.52
C SER A 47 6.58 -20.54 8.73
N TYR A 48 6.80 -19.49 9.54
CA TYR A 48 5.91 -19.15 10.64
C TYR A 48 5.66 -17.65 10.70
N LEU A 49 4.46 -17.30 11.13
CA LEU A 49 4.03 -15.94 11.38
C LEU A 49 3.26 -15.90 12.71
N PHE A 50 3.71 -15.07 13.61
CA PHE A 50 3.07 -14.77 14.86
C PHE A 50 2.65 -13.31 14.84
N SER A 51 1.37 -13.01 14.95
CA SER A 51 0.87 -11.65 14.83
C SER A 51 -0.26 -11.39 15.82
N GLY A 52 -0.36 -10.15 16.27
CA GLY A 52 -1.43 -9.76 17.19
C GLY A 52 -1.54 -8.25 17.33
N ALA A 53 -2.76 -7.81 17.56
CA ALA A 53 -3.10 -6.43 17.86
C ALA A 53 -4.09 -6.37 19.04
N PRO A 54 -3.76 -6.96 20.21
CA PRO A 54 -4.62 -6.84 21.38
C PRO A 54 -4.58 -5.43 21.94
N THR A 55 -5.74 -4.96 22.39
CA THR A 55 -5.88 -3.71 23.16
C THR A 55 -6.32 -4.07 24.57
N ILE A 56 -5.45 -3.80 25.54
CA ILE A 56 -5.77 -3.94 26.95
C ILE A 56 -6.21 -2.57 27.46
N SER A 57 -7.33 -2.50 28.17
CA SER A 57 -7.75 -1.25 28.83
C SER A 57 -7.85 -1.48 30.34
N ILE A 58 -7.20 -0.61 31.11
CA ILE A 58 -7.14 -0.65 32.55
C ILE A 58 -7.67 0.69 33.08
N TYR A 59 -8.81 0.67 33.77
CA TYR A 59 -9.48 1.87 34.28
C TYR A 59 -9.61 2.99 33.23
N GLY A 60 -9.94 2.63 31.96
CA GLY A 60 -10.11 3.59 30.88
C GLY A 60 -8.83 4.05 30.18
N VAL A 61 -7.66 3.64 30.65
CA VAL A 61 -6.40 3.80 29.91
C VAL A 61 -6.29 2.66 28.90
N SER A 62 -6.19 2.98 27.63
CA SER A 62 -6.09 2.01 26.54
C SER A 62 -4.63 1.75 26.19
N PHE A 63 -4.26 0.49 26.04
CA PHE A 63 -2.93 0.01 25.66
C PHE A 63 -3.03 -0.88 24.42
N PRO A 64 -3.10 -0.31 23.21
CA PRO A 64 -3.03 -1.07 21.99
C PRO A 64 -1.60 -1.61 21.77
N PHE A 65 -1.49 -2.91 21.54
CA PHE A 65 -0.24 -3.58 21.17
C PHE A 65 -0.25 -3.91 19.69
N SER A 66 0.92 -3.90 19.08
CA SER A 66 1.18 -4.46 17.76
C SER A 66 2.37 -5.39 17.85
N ILE A 67 2.18 -6.63 17.42
CA ILE A 67 3.21 -7.67 17.46
C ILE A 67 3.20 -8.41 16.14
N VAL A 68 4.36 -8.48 15.48
CA VAL A 68 4.60 -9.31 14.30
C VAL A 68 5.97 -9.96 14.47
N VAL A 69 6.00 -11.30 14.42
CA VAL A 69 7.23 -12.10 14.47
C VAL A 69 7.12 -13.18 13.39
N SER A 70 8.12 -13.28 12.52
CA SER A 70 8.15 -14.26 11.43
C SER A 70 9.57 -14.77 11.20
N ASP A 71 9.69 -15.84 10.42
CA ASP A 71 10.96 -16.35 9.90
C ASP A 71 11.60 -15.47 8.82
N GLN A 72 10.86 -14.46 8.33
CA GLN A 72 11.28 -13.54 7.27
C GLN A 72 12.27 -12.46 7.74
N GLN A 73 12.80 -12.57 8.94
CA GLN A 73 13.78 -11.61 9.47
C GLN A 73 15.13 -11.74 8.78
N ARG A 74 15.30 -11.03 7.68
CA ARG A 74 16.57 -10.95 6.97
C ARG A 74 17.00 -9.49 6.84
N GLY A 75 18.27 -9.24 6.49
CA GLY A 75 18.97 -7.97 6.39
C GLY A 75 18.28 -6.78 5.72
N PHE A 76 17.04 -6.53 6.03
CA PHE A 76 16.30 -5.36 5.57
C PHE A 76 16.57 -4.15 6.47
N ARG A 77 16.54 -2.95 5.87
CA ARG A 77 16.67 -1.67 6.58
C ARG A 77 15.70 -1.58 7.76
N GLN A 78 14.51 -2.15 7.58
CA GLN A 78 13.49 -2.31 8.59
C GLN A 78 13.18 -3.79 8.74
N PRO A 79 13.33 -4.37 9.93
CA PRO A 79 13.03 -5.78 10.16
C PRO A 79 11.52 -6.04 9.99
N PHE A 80 11.17 -7.24 9.55
CA PHE A 80 9.77 -7.69 9.52
C PHE A 80 9.22 -7.90 10.93
N ASN A 81 10.08 -8.31 11.86
CA ASN A 81 9.69 -8.50 13.26
C ASN A 81 9.58 -7.15 13.95
N GLN A 82 8.36 -6.79 14.30
CA GLN A 82 8.03 -5.50 14.89
C GLN A 82 7.12 -5.69 16.09
N TYR A 83 7.37 -4.92 17.13
CA TYR A 83 6.55 -4.88 18.33
C TYR A 83 6.47 -3.45 18.86
N GLY A 84 5.27 -3.04 19.24
CA GLY A 84 5.02 -1.70 19.75
C GLY A 84 3.80 -1.65 20.64
N ILE A 85 3.70 -0.58 21.41
CA ILE A 85 2.57 -0.27 22.26
C ILE A 85 2.26 1.23 22.16
N THR A 86 0.97 1.55 22.10
CA THR A 86 0.51 2.94 21.96
C THR A 86 -0.48 3.30 23.06
N PRO A 87 -0.03 3.46 24.34
CA PRO A 87 -0.89 3.83 25.44
C PRO A 87 -1.62 5.15 25.16
N THR A 88 -2.95 5.12 25.29
CA THR A 88 -3.80 6.29 25.05
C THR A 88 -4.73 6.52 26.21
N TYR A 89 -4.74 7.74 26.71
CA TYR A 89 -5.68 8.20 27.72
C TYR A 89 -6.13 9.63 27.46
N LYS A 90 -7.42 9.80 27.17
CA LYS A 90 -8.04 11.09 26.81
C LYS A 90 -7.27 11.77 25.66
N TRP A 91 -6.56 12.86 25.94
CA TRP A 91 -5.83 13.68 24.99
C TRP A 91 -4.32 13.34 24.91
N VAL A 92 -3.84 12.31 25.64
CA VAL A 92 -2.46 11.87 25.64
C VAL A 92 -2.34 10.54 24.91
N THR A 93 -1.45 10.44 23.95
CA THR A 93 -1.06 9.19 23.30
C THR A 93 0.45 9.06 23.38
N LEU A 94 0.94 7.94 23.89
CA LEU A 94 2.35 7.58 23.87
C LEU A 94 2.60 6.58 22.76
N HIS A 95 3.80 6.59 22.20
CA HIS A 95 4.25 5.64 21.20
C HIS A 95 5.55 5.02 21.69
N LEU A 96 5.61 3.70 21.82
CA LEU A 96 6.77 2.97 22.32
C LEU A 96 7.04 1.73 21.47
N GLY A 97 8.29 1.53 21.06
CA GLY A 97 8.71 0.44 20.20
C GLY A 97 8.63 0.79 18.72
N TRP A 98 8.24 -0.16 17.88
CA TRP A 98 8.01 0.07 16.45
C TRP A 98 6.72 0.83 16.24
N GLN A 99 6.80 1.90 15.50
CA GLN A 99 5.68 2.80 15.23
C GLN A 99 5.79 3.44 13.85
N SER A 100 4.63 3.71 13.27
CA SER A 100 4.48 4.44 12.01
C SER A 100 3.61 5.66 12.28
N ILE A 101 4.18 6.86 12.15
CA ILE A 101 3.50 8.12 12.41
C ILE A 101 3.39 8.90 11.12
N GLN A 102 2.18 9.38 10.82
CA GLN A 102 1.90 10.18 9.64
C GLN A 102 1.34 11.53 10.06
N TRP A 103 2.16 12.58 9.96
CA TRP A 103 1.75 13.96 10.21
C TRP A 103 1.68 14.78 8.93
N SER A 104 2.43 14.43 7.90
CA SER A 104 2.48 15.07 6.59
C SER A 104 2.82 14.03 5.54
N GLU A 105 2.32 14.19 4.32
CA GLU A 105 2.69 13.31 3.21
C GLU A 105 4.13 13.53 2.74
N PHE A 106 4.68 14.74 2.95
CA PHE A 106 6.01 15.11 2.48
C PHE A 106 7.08 15.15 3.58
N GLY A 107 6.68 15.14 4.84
CA GLY A 107 7.59 15.13 5.99
C GLY A 107 7.68 13.77 6.66
N MET A 108 6.95 13.61 7.76
CA MET A 108 6.79 12.35 8.48
C MET A 108 5.59 11.59 7.89
N ALA A 109 5.85 10.72 6.92
CA ALA A 109 4.87 10.08 6.07
C ALA A 109 4.74 8.57 6.33
N GLY A 110 4.60 8.19 7.59
CA GLY A 110 4.35 6.80 7.97
C GLY A 110 5.58 5.89 7.87
N TYR A 111 6.79 6.44 7.84
CA TYR A 111 7.99 5.62 7.88
C TYR A 111 8.10 4.90 9.23
N ASN A 112 8.30 3.58 9.22
CA ASN A 112 8.43 2.81 10.43
C ASN A 112 9.70 3.18 11.20
N MET A 113 9.56 3.39 12.50
CA MET A 113 10.62 3.82 13.38
C MET A 113 10.59 3.01 14.69
N LEU A 114 11.74 2.58 15.15
CA LEU A 114 11.89 2.00 16.50
C LEU A 114 12.29 3.09 17.48
N GLY A 115 11.38 3.48 18.35
CA GLY A 115 11.64 4.60 19.26
C GLY A 115 10.54 4.86 20.27
N ALA A 116 10.47 6.10 20.69
CA ALA A 116 9.46 6.61 21.62
C ALA A 116 8.90 7.94 21.11
N GLY A 117 7.63 8.18 21.42
CA GLY A 117 6.95 9.42 21.06
C GLY A 117 5.78 9.73 21.94
N VAL A 118 5.29 10.96 21.83
CA VAL A 118 4.10 11.45 22.53
C VAL A 118 3.29 12.37 21.63
N GLU A 119 1.98 12.19 21.63
CA GLU A 119 1.04 13.15 21.06
C GLU A 119 0.12 13.67 22.15
N LEU A 120 -0.07 14.97 22.17
CA LEU A 120 -0.88 15.68 23.16
C LEU A 120 -1.91 16.55 22.42
N ASN A 121 -3.18 16.26 22.62
CA ASN A 121 -4.29 16.96 21.95
C ASN A 121 -5.28 17.59 22.99
N PRO A 122 -4.82 18.47 23.93
CA PRO A 122 -5.70 19.09 24.91
C PRO A 122 -6.54 20.18 24.25
N GLY A 123 -7.86 19.92 24.13
CA GLY A 123 -8.80 20.85 23.50
C GLY A 123 -8.53 21.03 22.01
N LYS A 124 -8.01 22.19 21.62
CA LYS A 124 -7.65 22.51 20.22
C LYS A 124 -6.14 22.50 19.97
N LEU A 125 -5.32 22.38 21.00
CA LEU A 125 -3.87 22.31 20.85
C LEU A 125 -3.48 20.91 20.36
N ARG A 126 -2.58 20.83 19.39
CA ARG A 126 -2.11 19.62 18.74
C ARG A 126 -0.58 19.60 18.82
N LEU A 127 -0.04 18.78 19.69
CA LEU A 127 1.41 18.65 19.89
C LEU A 127 1.82 17.21 19.62
N GLY A 128 3.01 17.04 19.06
CA GLY A 128 3.62 15.73 18.85
C GLY A 128 5.13 15.82 18.93
N PHE A 129 5.76 14.81 19.49
CA PHE A 129 7.20 14.63 19.47
C PHE A 129 7.54 13.14 19.40
N VAL A 130 8.47 12.78 18.55
CA VAL A 130 8.95 11.41 18.39
C VAL A 130 10.46 11.39 18.19
N TYR A 131 11.12 10.38 18.74
CA TYR A 131 12.53 10.11 18.54
C TYR A 131 12.76 8.61 18.36
N GLY A 132 13.62 8.23 17.41
CA GLY A 132 13.93 6.83 17.22
C GLY A 132 14.89 6.54 16.07
N ARG A 133 15.08 5.24 15.88
CA ARG A 133 15.86 4.67 14.80
C ARG A 133 14.98 4.39 13.58
N LEU A 134 15.31 5.02 12.47
CA LEU A 134 14.63 4.84 11.18
C LEU A 134 15.20 3.66 10.39
N ASN A 135 16.54 3.50 10.34
CA ASN A 135 17.21 2.38 9.69
C ASN A 135 18.18 1.68 10.65
N LYS A 136 18.28 0.37 10.50
CA LYS A 136 19.34 -0.44 11.12
C LYS A 136 20.61 -0.35 10.24
N ALA A 137 21.79 -0.35 10.86
CA ALA A 137 23.06 -0.55 10.14
C ALA A 137 23.10 -1.98 9.56
N ILE A 138 23.48 -2.08 8.28
CA ILE A 138 23.68 -3.34 7.57
C ILE A 138 25.00 -3.24 6.84
N ASP A 139 25.98 -4.05 7.25
CA ASP A 139 27.27 -4.17 6.57
C ASP A 139 27.15 -4.96 5.27
N GLU A 140 28.07 -4.74 4.35
CA GLU A 140 28.21 -5.61 3.19
C GLU A 140 28.64 -7.01 3.63
N ASN A 141 27.99 -8.02 3.07
CA ASN A 141 28.42 -9.40 3.25
C ASN A 141 29.49 -9.74 2.21
N SER A 142 30.75 -9.64 2.60
CA SER A 142 31.91 -9.92 1.73
C SER A 142 31.98 -11.36 1.23
N THR A 143 31.29 -12.32 1.88
CA THR A 143 31.25 -13.73 1.46
C THR A 143 30.13 -14.02 0.46
N GLN A 144 29.15 -13.12 0.32
CA GLN A 144 28.04 -13.19 -0.62
C GLN A 144 27.74 -11.80 -1.21
N PRO A 145 28.61 -11.26 -2.07
CA PRO A 145 28.49 -9.89 -2.58
C PRO A 145 27.22 -9.65 -3.43
N LEU A 146 26.55 -10.71 -3.90
CA LEU A 146 25.25 -10.67 -4.58
C LEU A 146 24.09 -10.99 -3.65
N SER A 147 24.29 -10.99 -2.32
CA SER A 147 23.19 -11.16 -1.39
C SER A 147 22.22 -9.99 -1.53
N PHE A 148 20.91 -10.26 -1.37
CA PHE A 148 19.84 -9.26 -1.44
C PHE A 148 19.88 -8.20 -0.31
N GLN A 149 20.98 -8.14 0.45
CA GLN A 149 21.20 -7.19 1.54
C GLN A 149 21.89 -5.95 0.98
N THR A 150 21.14 -4.87 0.84
CA THR A 150 21.72 -3.58 0.48
C THR A 150 22.35 -2.95 1.73
N PRO A 151 23.66 -2.65 1.74
CA PRO A 151 24.32 -1.97 2.85
C PRO A 151 23.63 -0.66 3.17
N THR A 152 23.52 -0.35 4.47
CA THR A 152 22.76 0.83 4.92
C THR A 152 23.35 1.35 6.23
N TYR A 153 23.54 2.66 6.34
CA TYR A 153 23.93 3.30 7.59
C TYR A 153 22.84 3.24 8.66
N LEU A 154 23.23 3.22 9.91
CA LEU A 154 22.34 3.48 11.04
C LEU A 154 21.74 4.88 10.88
N ARG A 155 20.41 4.97 10.80
CA ARG A 155 19.71 6.26 10.72
C ARG A 155 18.88 6.48 11.96
N THR A 156 19.10 7.62 12.60
CA THR A 156 18.29 8.10 13.72
C THR A 156 17.64 9.43 13.37
N GLY A 157 16.55 9.75 14.03
CA GLY A 157 15.87 11.02 13.79
C GLY A 157 14.85 11.34 14.85
N TYR A 158 14.43 12.60 14.86
CA TYR A 158 13.31 13.07 15.66
C TYR A 158 12.39 13.94 14.81
N ALA A 159 11.12 13.93 15.17
CA ALA A 159 10.14 14.81 14.55
C ALA A 159 9.27 15.48 15.62
N ALA A 160 8.82 16.69 15.32
CA ALA A 160 7.94 17.46 16.18
C ALA A 160 6.76 18.00 15.36
N LYS A 161 5.61 18.14 16.01
CA LYS A 161 4.39 18.74 15.47
C LYS A 161 3.85 19.74 16.48
N VAL A 162 3.50 20.93 16.00
CA VAL A 162 2.78 21.95 16.77
C VAL A 162 1.63 22.47 15.91
N GLY A 163 0.43 22.37 16.42
CA GLY A 163 -0.74 22.80 15.67
C GLY A 163 -1.89 23.25 16.55
N TYR A 164 -2.92 23.76 15.89
CA TYR A 164 -4.13 24.24 16.52
C TYR A 164 -5.36 23.92 15.68
N GLY A 165 -6.38 23.38 16.32
CA GLY A 165 -7.65 23.05 15.69
C GLY A 165 -8.20 21.69 16.09
N THR A 166 -9.18 21.23 15.32
CA THR A 166 -9.82 19.91 15.45
C THR A 166 -9.38 19.02 14.28
N GLU A 167 -9.79 17.76 14.23
CA GLU A 167 -9.49 16.87 13.10
C GLU A 167 -10.02 17.42 11.76
N SER A 168 -11.15 18.12 11.78
CA SER A 168 -11.78 18.66 10.56
C SER A 168 -11.32 20.08 10.21
N ASN A 169 -10.77 20.84 11.18
CA ASN A 169 -10.34 22.22 10.98
C ASN A 169 -9.08 22.49 11.80
N HIS A 170 -7.93 22.44 11.16
CA HIS A 170 -6.64 22.60 11.83
C HIS A 170 -5.56 23.16 10.92
N VAL A 171 -4.52 23.69 11.56
CA VAL A 171 -3.22 23.97 10.96
C VAL A 171 -2.19 23.34 11.88
N ASP A 172 -1.29 22.52 11.31
CA ASP A 172 -0.16 21.90 11.99
C ASP A 172 1.14 22.31 11.29
N VAL A 173 2.16 22.66 12.06
CA VAL A 173 3.54 22.83 11.60
C VAL A 173 4.30 21.58 12.04
N THR A 174 5.00 20.95 11.11
CA THR A 174 5.77 19.73 11.34
C THR A 174 7.24 19.97 11.06
N PHE A 175 8.07 19.34 11.86
CA PHE A 175 9.52 19.38 11.72
C PHE A 175 10.08 17.97 11.83
N LEU A 176 11.02 17.62 10.94
CA LEU A 176 11.77 16.35 10.96
C LEU A 176 13.27 16.67 10.87
N ASN A 177 14.07 16.04 11.70
CA ASN A 177 15.52 15.95 11.53
C ASN A 177 15.93 14.49 11.61
N ALA A 178 16.64 14.00 10.60
CA ALA A 178 17.14 12.63 10.54
C ALA A 178 18.54 12.61 9.93
N LYS A 179 19.41 11.75 10.48
CA LYS A 179 20.81 11.65 10.04
C LYS A 179 21.34 10.23 10.11
N ASP A 180 22.24 9.94 9.19
CA ASP A 180 23.02 8.71 9.17
C ASP A 180 24.28 8.86 10.07
N ASP A 181 24.64 7.78 10.77
CA ASP A 181 25.90 7.68 11.52
C ASP A 181 27.01 7.17 10.56
N PRO A 182 28.01 8.02 10.22
CA PRO A 182 29.10 7.62 9.33
C PRO A 182 29.92 6.42 9.83
N ASN A 183 29.98 6.22 11.14
CA ASN A 183 30.77 5.16 11.79
C ASN A 183 30.00 3.86 12.03
N SER A 184 28.77 3.78 11.54
CA SER A 184 27.91 2.63 11.81
C SER A 184 28.17 1.41 10.93
N LEU A 185 28.95 1.54 9.85
CA LEU A 185 29.36 0.46 8.97
C LEU A 185 30.83 0.14 9.18
N LYS A 186 31.17 -1.16 9.23
CA LYS A 186 32.54 -1.67 9.30
C LYS A 186 33.13 -1.87 7.90
N ASN A 187 32.30 -2.32 6.96
CA ASN A 187 32.68 -2.56 5.57
C ASN A 187 31.79 -1.72 4.66
N ILE A 188 32.37 -0.70 4.04
CA ILE A 188 31.69 0.12 3.02
C ILE A 188 32.05 -0.47 1.66
N PRO A 189 31.09 -0.87 0.83
CA PRO A 189 31.36 -1.44 -0.49
C PRO A 189 32.07 -0.41 -1.36
N ALA A 190 33.19 -0.79 -1.98
CA ALA A 190 33.97 0.08 -2.86
C ALA A 190 33.23 0.41 -4.18
N ILE A 191 32.21 -0.36 -4.55
CA ILE A 191 31.49 -0.28 -5.83
C ILE A 191 30.20 0.55 -5.72
N THR A 192 29.69 0.82 -4.52
CA THR A 192 28.45 1.57 -4.32
C THR A 192 28.75 2.98 -3.84
N GLU A 193 28.14 3.99 -4.48
CA GLU A 193 28.12 5.38 -3.99
C GLU A 193 27.24 5.51 -2.75
N LEU A 194 27.58 4.76 -1.70
CA LEU A 194 26.85 4.80 -0.43
C LEU A 194 27.51 5.82 0.50
N HIS A 195 26.85 6.94 0.68
CA HIS A 195 27.31 8.01 1.57
C HIS A 195 26.34 8.22 2.73
N PRO A 196 26.85 8.59 3.92
CA PRO A 196 26.00 8.97 5.04
C PRO A 196 25.34 10.30 4.71
N ALA A 197 24.03 10.35 4.85
CA ALA A 197 23.21 11.49 4.50
C ALA A 197 22.53 12.10 5.73
N GLU A 198 22.05 13.35 5.59
CA GLU A 198 21.19 13.95 6.61
C GLU A 198 20.10 14.81 5.96
N ASN A 199 19.00 15.01 6.70
CA ASN A 199 17.80 15.62 6.19
C ASN A 199 17.05 16.40 7.27
N ILE A 200 16.66 17.63 6.93
CA ILE A 200 15.70 18.41 7.68
C ILE A 200 14.49 18.67 6.80
N VAL A 201 13.28 18.46 7.33
CA VAL A 201 12.04 18.82 6.64
C VAL A 201 11.19 19.69 7.55
N LEU A 202 10.77 20.84 7.03
CA LEU A 202 9.77 21.71 7.65
C LEU A 202 8.51 21.67 6.80
N GLY A 203 7.37 21.30 7.41
CA GLY A 203 6.11 21.18 6.74
C GLY A 203 4.98 21.95 7.39
N ILE A 204 3.95 22.28 6.61
CA ILE A 204 2.69 22.86 7.07
C ILE A 204 1.57 22.01 6.49
N THR A 205 0.74 21.45 7.35
CA THR A 205 -0.48 20.76 6.95
C THR A 205 -1.70 21.49 7.47
N SER A 206 -2.74 21.49 6.68
CA SER A 206 -3.96 22.22 7.02
C SER A 206 -5.18 21.54 6.43
N LYS A 207 -6.28 21.58 7.15
CA LYS A 207 -7.59 21.16 6.68
C LYS A 207 -8.64 22.11 7.19
N PHE A 208 -9.51 22.59 6.29
CA PHE A 208 -10.61 23.47 6.64
C PHE A 208 -11.91 23.04 5.96
N SER A 209 -12.95 22.88 6.78
CA SER A 209 -14.33 22.69 6.31
C SER A 209 -15.09 24.00 6.45
N PHE A 210 -15.63 24.51 5.35
CA PHE A 210 -16.35 25.79 5.31
C PHE A 210 -17.62 25.70 4.45
N LEU A 211 -18.53 26.62 4.65
CA LEU A 211 -19.83 26.66 3.96
C LEU A 211 -20.59 25.32 3.99
N LYS A 212 -20.40 24.51 5.03
CA LYS A 212 -21.01 23.18 5.27
C LYS A 212 -20.67 22.10 4.23
N HIS A 213 -20.18 22.46 3.06
CA HIS A 213 -20.01 21.57 1.92
C HIS A 213 -18.61 21.53 1.36
N PHE A 214 -17.79 22.52 1.64
CA PHE A 214 -16.42 22.59 1.12
C PHE A 214 -15.42 22.09 2.14
N VAL A 215 -14.48 21.28 1.66
CA VAL A 215 -13.31 20.84 2.42
C VAL A 215 -12.07 21.20 1.60
N TRP A 216 -11.24 22.04 2.17
CA TRP A 216 -9.94 22.39 1.62
C TRP A 216 -8.85 21.73 2.45
N ASP A 217 -7.88 21.11 1.80
CA ASP A 217 -6.69 20.51 2.37
C ASP A 217 -5.42 21.08 1.74
N LEU A 218 -4.37 21.16 2.54
CA LEU A 218 -3.06 21.66 2.16
C LEU A 218 -1.99 20.83 2.88
N ASP A 219 -0.97 20.40 2.14
CA ASP A 219 0.29 19.87 2.68
C ASP A 219 1.44 20.45 1.88
N VAL A 220 2.32 21.21 2.52
CA VAL A 220 3.48 21.85 1.91
C VAL A 220 4.70 21.57 2.77
N ALA A 221 5.81 21.19 2.15
CA ALA A 221 7.06 20.95 2.84
C ALA A 221 8.27 21.47 2.08
N ALA A 222 9.26 21.94 2.85
CA ALA A 222 10.60 22.27 2.39
C ALA A 222 11.59 21.30 3.04
N SER A 223 12.39 20.65 2.22
CA SER A 223 13.40 19.67 2.63
C SER A 223 14.79 20.19 2.32
N VAL A 224 15.64 20.26 3.33
CA VAL A 224 17.08 20.43 3.18
C VAL A 224 17.71 19.07 3.30
N TYR A 225 18.31 18.58 2.22
CA TYR A 225 18.89 17.25 2.12
C TYR A 225 20.37 17.33 1.74
N THR A 226 21.25 16.80 2.59
CA THR A 226 22.68 16.64 2.34
C THR A 226 22.93 15.17 1.97
N ARG A 227 23.34 14.95 0.72
CA ARG A 227 23.52 13.60 0.17
C ARG A 227 24.73 12.89 0.77
N ASN A 228 25.82 13.62 0.99
CA ASN A 228 27.07 13.12 1.54
C ASN A 228 27.59 14.04 2.64
N LYS A 229 27.48 13.61 3.89
CA LYS A 229 27.97 14.38 5.05
C LYS A 229 29.50 14.48 5.13
N LEU A 230 30.23 13.68 4.35
CA LEU A 230 31.70 13.64 4.34
C LEU A 230 32.30 14.64 3.36
N ASP A 231 31.47 15.32 2.55
CA ASP A 231 31.94 16.38 1.65
C ASP A 231 32.36 17.64 2.42
N ASP A 232 33.28 18.38 1.85
CA ASP A 232 33.81 19.62 2.47
C ASP A 232 32.71 20.65 2.71
N THR A 233 32.69 21.21 3.90
CA THR A 233 31.72 22.23 4.30
C THR A 233 31.95 23.54 3.56
N ILE A 234 30.92 24.15 2.98
CA ILE A 234 31.00 25.46 2.31
C ILE A 234 31.06 26.57 3.37
N GLN A 235 32.24 27.16 3.56
CA GLN A 235 32.47 28.17 4.61
C GLN A 235 31.80 29.52 4.33
N ASN A 236 31.61 29.92 3.06
CA ASN A 236 31.20 31.28 2.66
C ASN A 236 29.77 31.35 2.06
N LEU A 237 28.87 30.45 2.42
CA LEU A 237 27.50 30.56 1.98
C LEU A 237 26.79 31.67 2.77
N SER A 238 26.54 32.83 2.15
CA SER A 238 25.80 33.95 2.77
C SER A 238 24.29 33.62 2.82
N LEU A 239 23.90 32.71 3.72
CA LEU A 239 22.51 32.42 4.07
C LEU A 239 22.12 33.22 5.33
N ASP A 240 22.33 34.58 5.30
CA ASP A 240 22.09 35.41 6.48
C ASP A 240 20.71 35.30 7.09
N LYS A 241 19.71 34.97 6.28
CA LYS A 241 18.32 34.72 6.74
C LYS A 241 18.07 33.31 7.22
N LEU A 242 18.98 32.36 7.01
CA LEU A 242 18.81 30.91 7.32
C LEU A 242 19.93 30.36 8.21
N ASN A 243 20.61 31.23 8.97
CA ASN A 243 21.71 30.84 9.87
C ASN A 243 21.32 29.78 10.92
N PHE A 244 20.03 29.64 11.24
CA PHE A 244 19.53 28.59 12.13
C PHE A 244 19.65 27.19 11.49
N ILE A 245 19.54 27.07 10.15
CA ILE A 245 19.67 25.80 9.43
C ILE A 245 21.10 25.27 9.56
N LYS A 246 22.13 26.15 9.46
CA LYS A 246 23.54 25.75 9.63
C LYS A 246 23.86 25.15 11.00
N LYS A 247 23.04 25.41 12.02
CA LYS A 247 23.17 24.81 13.36
C LYS A 247 22.57 23.42 13.46
N LEU A 248 21.71 23.06 12.51
CA LEU A 248 20.92 21.82 12.53
C LEU A 248 21.42 20.80 11.50
N ILE A 249 22.10 21.26 10.43
CA ILE A 249 22.60 20.43 9.33
C ILE A 249 23.93 20.97 8.81
N ASP A 250 24.84 20.07 8.45
CA ASP A 250 26.14 20.42 7.85
C ASP A 250 25.94 20.73 6.35
N VAL A 251 25.90 22.03 6.01
CA VAL A 251 25.70 22.47 4.63
C VAL A 251 27.01 22.35 3.84
N ASN A 252 27.00 21.55 2.78
CA ASN A 252 28.13 21.33 1.89
C ASN A 252 27.72 21.31 0.41
N ALA A 253 28.62 20.94 -0.51
CA ALA A 253 28.36 20.94 -1.94
C ALA A 253 27.25 19.99 -2.37
N SER A 254 26.94 18.95 -1.57
CA SER A 254 25.88 17.97 -1.83
C SER A 254 24.52 18.34 -1.20
N THR A 255 24.42 19.53 -0.55
CA THR A 255 23.20 19.98 0.11
C THR A 255 22.25 20.66 -0.88
N GLN A 256 20.99 20.27 -0.88
CA GLN A 256 19.94 20.80 -1.73
C GLN A 256 18.74 21.24 -0.89
N LEU A 257 18.08 22.33 -1.32
CA LEU A 257 16.78 22.77 -0.81
C LEU A 257 15.72 22.40 -1.84
N LEU A 258 14.78 21.57 -1.46
CA LEU A 258 13.76 20.97 -2.31
C LEU A 258 12.39 21.19 -1.69
N THR A 259 11.37 21.36 -2.53
CA THR A 259 10.00 21.63 -2.08
C THR A 259 9.02 20.62 -2.61
N ALA A 260 7.96 20.39 -1.84
CA ALA A 260 6.80 19.61 -2.25
C ALA A 260 5.53 20.28 -1.74
N ALA A 261 4.47 20.25 -2.54
CA ALA A 261 3.19 20.84 -2.19
C ALA A 261 2.04 20.04 -2.77
N GLN A 262 0.97 19.91 -2.00
CA GLN A 262 -0.31 19.37 -2.43
C GLN A 262 -1.43 20.22 -1.85
N THR A 263 -2.44 20.52 -2.65
CA THR A 263 -3.66 21.16 -2.18
C THR A 263 -4.87 20.59 -2.89
N GLY A 264 -5.97 20.46 -2.17
CA GLY A 264 -7.22 19.93 -2.67
C GLY A 264 -8.41 20.77 -2.22
N LEU A 265 -9.38 20.93 -3.09
CA LEU A 265 -10.68 21.52 -2.76
C LEU A 265 -11.78 20.55 -3.16
N ASN A 266 -12.54 20.08 -2.18
CA ASN A 266 -13.61 19.12 -2.36
C ASN A 266 -14.95 19.76 -1.97
N TYR A 267 -15.94 19.62 -2.84
CA TYR A 267 -17.33 19.94 -2.56
C TYR A 267 -18.10 18.66 -2.27
N GLN A 268 -18.79 18.60 -1.15
CA GLN A 268 -19.53 17.43 -0.69
C GLN A 268 -21.01 17.78 -0.52
N ALA A 269 -21.87 17.26 -1.39
CA ALA A 269 -23.30 17.32 -1.26
C ALA A 269 -23.85 15.95 -0.79
N LYS A 270 -25.15 15.89 -0.51
CA LYS A 270 -25.79 14.66 -0.03
C LYS A 270 -25.60 13.46 -0.99
N ASN A 271 -25.66 13.70 -2.28
CA ASN A 271 -25.69 12.65 -3.29
C ASN A 271 -24.48 12.69 -4.25
N TYR A 272 -23.63 13.71 -4.20
CA TYR A 272 -22.48 13.82 -5.07
C TYR A 272 -21.31 14.53 -4.40
N THR A 273 -20.12 14.22 -4.90
CA THR A 273 -18.88 14.91 -4.52
C THR A 273 -18.15 15.32 -5.80
N VAL A 274 -17.52 16.49 -5.77
CA VAL A 274 -16.62 16.98 -6.81
C VAL A 274 -15.38 17.55 -6.14
N GLY A 275 -14.20 17.23 -6.63
CA GLY A 275 -12.96 17.71 -6.08
C GLY A 275 -11.94 18.04 -7.17
N VAL A 276 -11.08 19.01 -6.86
CA VAL A 276 -9.91 19.35 -7.65
C VAL A 276 -8.69 19.27 -6.75
N GLN A 277 -7.59 18.76 -7.27
CA GLN A 277 -6.34 18.62 -6.55
C GLN A 277 -5.17 19.06 -7.42
N TYR A 278 -4.22 19.75 -6.83
CA TYR A 278 -2.94 20.07 -7.41
C TYR A 278 -1.85 19.48 -6.53
N ARG A 279 -0.84 18.83 -7.13
CA ARG A 279 0.34 18.31 -6.46
C ARG A 279 1.57 18.65 -7.28
N ARG A 280 2.63 19.12 -6.61
CA ARG A 280 3.94 19.36 -7.18
C ARG A 280 5.00 18.82 -6.24
N VAL A 281 5.94 18.06 -6.76
CA VAL A 281 7.10 17.56 -6.03
C VAL A 281 8.34 17.85 -6.87
N ASP A 282 9.26 18.63 -6.32
CA ASP A 282 10.49 19.01 -7.01
C ASP A 282 11.34 17.78 -7.39
N PRO A 283 12.19 17.88 -8.42
CA PRO A 283 13.18 16.85 -8.73
C PRO A 283 14.00 16.49 -7.49
N ASP A 284 14.26 15.19 -7.32
CA ASP A 284 15.06 14.63 -6.22
C ASP A 284 14.54 14.94 -4.80
N TYR A 285 13.30 15.46 -4.67
CA TYR A 285 12.70 15.69 -3.35
C TYR A 285 12.82 14.47 -2.48
N LYS A 286 13.27 14.64 -1.24
CA LYS A 286 13.50 13.55 -0.32
C LYS A 286 13.11 13.93 1.11
N SER A 287 12.45 12.99 1.80
CA SER A 287 12.29 12.99 3.24
C SER A 287 12.73 11.65 3.79
N MET A 288 13.58 11.68 4.81
CA MET A 288 13.97 10.46 5.53
C MET A 288 12.83 9.91 6.42
N GLY A 289 11.73 10.63 6.57
CA GLY A 289 10.50 10.21 7.24
C GLY A 289 9.47 9.57 6.30
N ALA A 290 9.83 9.29 5.04
CA ALA A 290 8.98 8.67 4.03
C ALA A 290 9.71 7.53 3.31
N TYR A 291 8.96 6.57 2.75
CA TYR A 291 9.54 5.45 2.00
C TYR A 291 9.96 5.86 0.60
N TYR A 292 9.08 6.51 -0.11
CA TYR A 292 9.28 6.86 -1.51
C TYR A 292 8.36 8.03 -1.92
N PHE A 293 8.87 8.86 -2.81
CA PHE A 293 8.09 9.87 -3.54
C PHE A 293 8.29 9.68 -5.04
N GLU A 294 7.24 9.87 -5.81
CA GLU A 294 7.38 10.23 -7.20
C GLU A 294 7.78 11.72 -7.25
N THR A 295 9.00 11.98 -7.70
CA THR A 295 9.59 13.31 -7.73
C THR A 295 9.64 13.84 -9.14
N ASP A 296 9.93 15.15 -9.29
CA ASP A 296 9.95 15.83 -10.58
C ASP A 296 8.61 15.75 -11.29
N VAL A 297 7.52 16.01 -10.55
CA VAL A 297 6.15 15.92 -11.10
C VAL A 297 5.28 17.09 -10.67
N ALA A 298 4.46 17.56 -11.62
CA ALA A 298 3.31 18.39 -11.33
C ALA A 298 2.05 17.69 -11.85
N ASN A 299 1.03 17.56 -11.00
CA ASN A 299 -0.20 16.82 -11.28
C ASN A 299 -1.42 17.69 -10.97
N TYR A 300 -2.37 17.71 -11.89
CA TYR A 300 -3.70 18.31 -11.74
C TYR A 300 -4.73 17.19 -11.86
N THR A 301 -5.59 17.05 -10.85
CA THR A 301 -6.62 16.01 -10.85
C THR A 301 -7.99 16.62 -10.59
N VAL A 302 -8.97 16.22 -11.39
CA VAL A 302 -10.39 16.49 -11.17
C VAL A 302 -11.08 15.16 -10.93
N GLN A 303 -11.85 15.06 -9.86
CA GLN A 303 -12.55 13.83 -9.50
C GLN A 303 -13.98 14.11 -9.03
N GLY A 304 -14.84 13.13 -9.22
CA GLY A 304 -16.21 13.24 -8.77
C GLY A 304 -16.91 11.91 -8.61
N SER A 305 -17.94 11.91 -7.79
CA SER A 305 -18.85 10.78 -7.65
C SER A 305 -20.28 11.25 -7.47
N VAL A 306 -21.23 10.49 -7.99
CA VAL A 306 -22.67 10.75 -7.80
C VAL A 306 -23.41 9.44 -7.52
N ASN A 307 -24.30 9.49 -6.52
CA ASN A 307 -25.21 8.42 -6.19
C ASN A 307 -26.64 8.82 -6.61
N LEU A 308 -27.25 8.01 -7.45
CA LEU A 308 -28.56 8.23 -8.04
C LEU A 308 -29.55 7.12 -7.63
N MET A 309 -30.82 7.30 -7.89
CA MET A 309 -31.86 6.27 -7.69
C MET A 309 -31.82 5.62 -6.29
N LYS A 310 -31.77 6.42 -5.24
CA LYS A 310 -31.68 5.94 -3.83
C LYS A 310 -30.45 5.02 -3.62
N ASN A 311 -29.28 5.41 -4.16
CA ASN A 311 -28.01 4.69 -4.11
C ASN A 311 -27.97 3.38 -4.92
N GLN A 312 -28.92 3.13 -5.82
CA GLN A 312 -28.86 1.98 -6.72
C GLN A 312 -27.85 2.18 -7.84
N VAL A 313 -27.66 3.43 -8.31
CA VAL A 313 -26.67 3.79 -9.32
C VAL A 313 -25.59 4.64 -8.67
N ARG A 314 -24.33 4.26 -8.88
CA ARG A 314 -23.16 5.05 -8.50
C ARG A 314 -22.27 5.25 -9.72
N LEU A 315 -21.99 6.51 -10.01
CA LEU A 315 -21.02 6.91 -11.03
C LEU A 315 -19.82 7.55 -10.36
N THR A 316 -18.63 7.24 -10.81
CA THR A 316 -17.36 7.82 -10.33
C THR A 316 -16.51 8.20 -11.54
N GLY A 317 -15.74 9.27 -11.42
CA GLY A 317 -14.82 9.69 -12.47
C GLY A 317 -13.62 10.42 -11.88
N SER A 318 -12.46 10.23 -12.49
CA SER A 318 -11.24 10.98 -12.19
C SER A 318 -10.47 11.21 -13.48
N LEU A 319 -9.97 12.43 -13.66
CA LEU A 319 -9.10 12.86 -14.75
C LEU A 319 -7.89 13.56 -14.15
N GLY A 320 -6.69 13.05 -14.45
CA GLY A 320 -5.43 13.60 -14.00
C GLY A 320 -4.51 13.89 -15.18
N PHE A 321 -3.82 15.02 -15.11
CA PHE A 321 -2.80 15.45 -16.06
C PHE A 321 -1.51 15.69 -15.29
N GLN A 322 -0.48 14.93 -15.61
CA GLN A 322 0.81 15.02 -14.94
C GLN A 322 1.92 15.27 -15.94
N ASN A 323 2.84 16.13 -15.59
CA ASN A 323 4.07 16.34 -16.35
C ASN A 323 5.28 16.22 -15.43
N ASP A 324 6.39 15.77 -15.99
CA ASP A 324 7.72 15.76 -15.37
C ASP A 324 8.63 16.84 -15.96
N ASN A 325 9.95 16.78 -15.65
CA ASN A 325 10.97 17.70 -16.14
C ASN A 325 10.66 19.16 -15.77
N LEU A 326 10.35 19.40 -14.49
CA LEU A 326 9.90 20.71 -13.97
C LEU A 326 10.97 21.81 -14.08
N LEU A 327 12.25 21.44 -14.15
CA LEU A 327 13.39 22.35 -14.34
C LEU A 327 13.80 22.48 -15.82
N HIS A 328 13.20 21.70 -16.73
CA HIS A 328 13.54 21.68 -18.15
C HIS A 328 15.01 21.34 -18.44
N ASP A 329 15.64 20.56 -17.58
CA ASP A 329 17.06 20.14 -17.67
C ASP A 329 17.23 18.72 -18.23
N LYS A 330 16.13 17.96 -18.38
CA LYS A 330 16.15 16.62 -18.97
C LYS A 330 16.05 16.65 -20.50
N PRO A 331 16.53 15.60 -21.18
CA PRO A 331 16.46 15.51 -22.65
C PRO A 331 15.04 15.58 -23.23
N TYR A 332 14.03 15.20 -22.46
CA TYR A 332 12.61 15.22 -22.85
C TYR A 332 11.71 15.39 -21.63
N THR A 333 10.52 15.92 -21.89
CA THR A 333 9.42 16.05 -20.93
C THR A 333 8.40 14.95 -21.18
N SER A 334 7.92 14.30 -20.14
CA SER A 334 6.85 13.31 -20.24
C SER A 334 5.54 13.90 -19.74
N HIS A 335 4.50 13.72 -20.53
CA HIS A 335 3.11 14.02 -20.17
C HIS A 335 2.37 12.73 -19.91
N ARG A 336 1.59 12.68 -18.84
CA ARG A 336 0.81 11.51 -18.45
C ARG A 336 -0.64 11.89 -18.28
N ASP A 337 -1.51 11.18 -19.02
CA ASP A 337 -2.96 11.27 -18.92
C ASP A 337 -3.46 10.09 -18.09
N ILE A 338 -4.03 10.38 -16.94
CA ILE A 338 -4.53 9.39 -15.99
C ILE A 338 -6.02 9.56 -15.88
N SER A 339 -6.79 8.54 -16.27
CA SER A 339 -8.24 8.61 -16.18
C SER A 339 -8.83 7.34 -15.59
N SER A 340 -9.90 7.49 -14.84
CA SER A 340 -10.70 6.37 -14.37
C SER A 340 -12.19 6.72 -14.37
N PHE A 341 -13.03 5.77 -14.79
CA PHE A 341 -14.48 5.88 -14.77
C PHE A 341 -15.07 4.59 -14.20
N GLY A 342 -16.04 4.74 -13.33
CA GLY A 342 -16.78 3.63 -12.76
C GLY A 342 -18.28 3.90 -12.83
N ALA A 343 -19.03 2.86 -13.22
CA ALA A 343 -20.48 2.88 -13.20
C ALA A 343 -20.97 1.59 -12.54
N SER A 344 -21.74 1.70 -11.48
CA SER A 344 -22.36 0.55 -10.86
C SER A 344 -23.86 0.73 -10.72
N PHE A 345 -24.58 -0.35 -10.98
CA PHE A 345 -26.02 -0.45 -10.77
C PHE A 345 -26.29 -1.71 -9.94
N ASN A 346 -26.85 -1.55 -8.76
CA ASN A 346 -27.03 -2.63 -7.81
C ASN A 346 -28.47 -2.68 -7.31
N LYS A 347 -29.11 -3.81 -7.56
CA LYS A 347 -30.37 -4.24 -6.92
C LYS A 347 -30.18 -5.59 -6.23
N PRO A 348 -31.07 -6.00 -5.35
CA PRO A 348 -30.95 -7.30 -4.66
C PRO A 348 -30.76 -8.48 -5.61
N GLN A 349 -31.49 -8.49 -6.73
CA GLN A 349 -31.49 -9.60 -7.69
C GLN A 349 -30.40 -9.47 -8.76
N TYR A 350 -30.00 -8.29 -9.15
CA TYR A 350 -29.03 -8.09 -10.21
C TYR A 350 -28.14 -6.89 -9.97
N GLY A 351 -26.92 -7.00 -10.44
CA GLY A 351 -25.91 -5.95 -10.35
C GLY A 351 -25.05 -5.90 -11.61
N ILE A 352 -24.65 -4.69 -11.95
CA ILE A 352 -23.73 -4.39 -13.05
C ILE A 352 -22.66 -3.46 -12.49
N ASP A 353 -21.40 -3.81 -12.65
CA ASP A 353 -20.24 -2.96 -12.36
C ASP A 353 -19.39 -2.85 -13.62
N LEU A 354 -19.14 -1.63 -14.06
CA LEU A 354 -18.25 -1.31 -15.16
C LEU A 354 -17.16 -0.38 -14.65
N ARG A 355 -15.91 -0.70 -14.93
CA ARG A 355 -14.75 0.11 -14.57
C ARG A 355 -13.81 0.24 -15.75
N TYR A 356 -13.39 1.45 -15.99
CA TYR A 356 -12.37 1.81 -16.96
C TYR A 356 -11.26 2.56 -16.25
N SER A 357 -10.02 2.26 -16.57
CA SER A 357 -8.87 3.08 -16.19
C SER A 357 -7.88 3.15 -17.34
N ASN A 358 -7.24 4.31 -17.46
CA ASN A 358 -6.19 4.55 -18.44
C ASN A 358 -5.02 5.27 -17.78
N TYR A 359 -3.82 4.87 -18.16
CA TYR A 359 -2.57 5.52 -17.82
C TYR A 359 -1.75 5.67 -19.10
N GLY A 360 -1.75 6.86 -19.66
CA GLY A 360 -0.98 7.22 -20.86
C GLY A 360 0.29 7.97 -20.47
N ILE A 361 1.38 7.70 -21.17
CA ILE A 361 2.63 8.46 -21.11
C ILE A 361 3.09 8.81 -22.52
N THR A 362 3.36 10.10 -22.75
CA THR A 362 3.90 10.63 -24.00
C THR A 362 5.06 11.54 -23.69
N GLN A 363 6.21 11.28 -24.31
CA GLN A 363 7.40 12.11 -24.16
C GLN A 363 7.49 13.12 -25.30
N ASP A 364 7.68 14.38 -24.94
CA ASP A 364 8.02 15.47 -25.86
C ASP A 364 9.54 15.71 -25.90
N ARG A 365 9.96 16.61 -26.77
CA ARG A 365 11.36 17.02 -26.83
C ARG A 365 11.69 17.93 -25.64
N GLY A 366 12.84 17.68 -25.01
CA GLY A 366 13.45 18.56 -24.01
C GLY A 366 14.54 19.44 -24.62
N LEU A 367 15.61 19.69 -23.87
CA LEU A 367 16.74 20.52 -24.30
C LEU A 367 17.47 19.97 -25.53
N ASN A 368 17.60 18.67 -25.65
CA ASN A 368 18.25 18.01 -26.77
C ASN A 368 17.23 17.29 -27.65
N PRO A 369 17.35 17.36 -28.99
CA PRO A 369 16.49 16.63 -29.89
C PRO A 369 16.63 15.12 -29.64
N VAL A 370 15.55 14.46 -29.26
CA VAL A 370 15.52 13.01 -29.14
C VAL A 370 15.15 12.41 -30.50
N ILE A 371 15.86 11.37 -30.91
CA ILE A 371 15.46 10.60 -32.08
C ILE A 371 14.12 9.95 -31.77
N ASP A 372 13.13 10.15 -32.64
CA ASP A 372 11.74 9.66 -32.47
C ASP A 372 11.65 8.16 -32.12
N THR A 373 12.65 7.38 -32.58
CA THR A 373 12.74 5.94 -32.28
C THR A 373 12.82 5.63 -30.78
N PHE A 374 13.42 6.53 -29.97
CA PHE A 374 13.60 6.35 -28.54
C PHE A 374 12.50 6.98 -27.69
N ARG A 375 11.61 7.74 -28.30
CA ARG A 375 10.52 8.42 -27.60
C ARG A 375 9.52 7.42 -27.04
N VAL A 376 9.23 7.50 -25.76
CA VAL A 376 8.16 6.70 -25.13
C VAL A 376 6.81 7.38 -25.43
N ALA A 377 5.91 6.64 -26.06
CA ALA A 377 4.53 7.04 -26.27
C ALA A 377 3.66 5.79 -26.09
N ARG A 378 3.14 5.57 -24.89
CA ARG A 378 2.38 4.35 -24.54
C ARG A 378 1.16 4.70 -23.72
N THR A 379 0.11 3.92 -23.91
CA THR A 379 -1.06 3.96 -23.04
C THR A 379 -1.39 2.56 -22.56
N ASN A 380 -1.73 2.47 -21.28
CA ASN A 380 -2.22 1.24 -20.65
C ASN A 380 -3.66 1.47 -20.23
N TYR A 381 -4.60 0.76 -20.84
CA TYR A 381 -5.98 0.80 -20.43
C TYR A 381 -6.45 -0.54 -19.90
N ASN A 382 -7.36 -0.45 -18.92
CA ASN A 382 -7.98 -1.59 -18.30
C ASN A 382 -9.49 -1.37 -18.23
N VAL A 383 -10.24 -2.35 -18.73
CA VAL A 383 -11.71 -2.39 -18.66
C VAL A 383 -12.11 -3.62 -17.88
N ASN A 384 -12.92 -3.44 -16.85
CA ASN A 384 -13.49 -4.54 -16.08
C ASN A 384 -15.01 -4.43 -16.11
N ALA A 385 -15.67 -5.56 -16.29
CA ALA A 385 -17.12 -5.69 -16.25
C ALA A 385 -17.51 -6.85 -15.35
N LEU A 386 -18.46 -6.62 -14.46
CA LEU A 386 -19.11 -7.65 -13.65
C LEU A 386 -20.62 -7.55 -13.86
N LEU A 387 -21.21 -8.63 -14.31
CA LEU A 387 -22.66 -8.84 -14.35
C LEU A 387 -23.02 -9.90 -13.33
N ARG A 388 -23.99 -9.62 -12.48
CA ARG A 388 -24.44 -10.55 -11.44
C ARG A 388 -25.96 -10.68 -11.48
N TYR A 389 -26.43 -11.90 -11.37
CA TYR A 389 -27.84 -12.22 -11.16
C TYR A 389 -28.01 -13.21 -10.01
N THR A 390 -28.87 -12.87 -9.06
CA THR A 390 -29.12 -13.67 -7.84
C THR A 390 -30.60 -14.03 -7.76
N ILE A 391 -30.89 -15.29 -7.63
CA ILE A 391 -32.21 -15.84 -7.34
C ILE A 391 -32.17 -16.38 -5.92
N THR A 392 -33.02 -15.85 -5.06
CA THR A 392 -33.08 -16.28 -3.66
C THR A 392 -34.48 -16.81 -3.36
N ASP A 393 -34.52 -18.01 -2.90
CA ASP A 393 -35.70 -18.68 -2.33
C ASP A 393 -35.38 -19.17 -0.90
N THR A 394 -36.35 -19.55 -0.16
CA THR A 394 -36.22 -20.09 1.21
C THR A 394 -35.34 -21.35 1.29
N LEU A 395 -35.32 -22.14 0.22
CA LEU A 395 -34.59 -23.41 0.13
C LEU A 395 -33.25 -23.27 -0.57
N ILE A 396 -33.19 -22.42 -1.61
CA ILE A 396 -32.08 -22.37 -2.55
C ILE A 396 -31.72 -20.91 -2.84
N THR A 397 -30.43 -20.61 -2.84
CA THR A 397 -29.88 -19.35 -3.35
C THR A 397 -29.00 -19.66 -4.56
N GLN A 398 -29.27 -19.03 -5.70
CA GLN A 398 -28.49 -19.20 -6.92
C GLN A 398 -27.84 -17.88 -7.30
N ASN A 399 -26.57 -17.92 -7.67
CA ASN A 399 -25.82 -16.78 -8.17
C ASN A 399 -25.21 -17.12 -9.52
N ILE A 400 -25.46 -16.28 -10.52
CA ILE A 400 -24.79 -16.31 -11.82
C ILE A 400 -23.97 -15.04 -11.91
N ALA A 401 -22.69 -15.16 -12.25
CA ALA A 401 -21.82 -14.02 -12.46
C ALA A 401 -20.99 -14.19 -13.74
N LEU A 402 -20.93 -13.13 -14.52
CA LEU A 402 -20.01 -13.01 -15.64
C LEU A 402 -19.04 -11.88 -15.35
N ILE A 403 -17.75 -12.23 -15.28
CA ILE A 403 -16.65 -11.30 -15.05
C ILE A 403 -15.84 -11.23 -16.34
N GLY A 404 -15.67 -10.02 -16.88
CA GLY A 404 -14.81 -9.78 -18.03
C GLY A 404 -13.75 -8.74 -17.70
N SER A 405 -12.53 -8.95 -18.16
CA SER A 405 -11.49 -7.92 -18.12
C SER A 405 -10.70 -7.87 -19.42
N VAL A 406 -10.34 -6.65 -19.80
CA VAL A 406 -9.44 -6.37 -20.92
C VAL A 406 -8.37 -5.42 -20.42
N GLN A 407 -7.13 -5.85 -20.49
CA GLN A 407 -5.96 -5.03 -20.21
C GLN A 407 -5.11 -4.95 -21.47
N SER A 408 -4.71 -3.76 -21.86
CA SER A 408 -3.89 -3.56 -23.04
C SER A 408 -2.88 -2.45 -22.84
N VAL A 409 -1.66 -2.73 -23.24
CA VAL A 409 -0.61 -1.73 -23.43
C VAL A 409 -0.49 -1.48 -24.92
N VAL A 410 -0.75 -0.24 -25.34
CA VAL A 410 -0.64 0.20 -26.74
C VAL A 410 0.56 1.13 -26.84
N ASP A 411 1.50 0.76 -27.69
CA ASP A 411 2.63 1.60 -28.05
C ASP A 411 2.23 2.50 -29.22
N LEU A 412 2.19 3.80 -28.98
CA LEU A 412 1.81 4.84 -29.94
C LEU A 412 3.01 5.33 -30.76
N ASN A 413 4.23 4.90 -30.43
CA ASN A 413 5.41 5.23 -31.21
C ASN A 413 5.48 4.33 -32.46
N ARG A 414 5.38 4.93 -33.64
CA ARG A 414 5.38 4.22 -34.92
C ARG A 414 6.59 3.31 -35.16
N PHE A 415 7.73 3.58 -34.53
CA PHE A 415 8.97 2.81 -34.70
C PHE A 415 9.03 1.57 -33.79
N THR A 416 8.33 1.58 -32.66
CA THR A 416 8.34 0.50 -31.67
C THR A 416 7.00 -0.22 -31.54
N SER A 417 5.92 0.32 -32.13
CA SER A 417 4.55 -0.18 -31.94
C SER A 417 4.37 -1.65 -32.31
N ALA A 418 5.10 -2.15 -33.33
CA ALA A 418 5.03 -3.57 -33.73
C ALA A 418 5.56 -4.53 -32.66
N ARG A 419 6.39 -4.05 -31.72
CA ARG A 419 7.05 -4.84 -30.67
C ARG A 419 6.67 -4.42 -29.25
N GLY A 420 5.90 -3.33 -29.09
CA GLY A 420 5.55 -2.75 -27.80
C GLY A 420 4.14 -3.06 -27.32
N GLN A 421 3.32 -3.74 -28.14
CA GLN A 421 1.92 -3.98 -27.80
C GLN A 421 1.74 -5.30 -27.05
N THR A 422 0.97 -5.24 -25.95
CA THR A 422 0.52 -6.43 -25.23
C THR A 422 -0.95 -6.28 -24.88
N ASN A 423 -1.70 -7.35 -24.97
CA ASN A 423 -3.07 -7.35 -24.45
C ASN A 423 -3.41 -8.67 -23.77
N SER A 424 -4.24 -8.56 -22.73
CA SER A 424 -4.83 -9.70 -22.04
C SER A 424 -6.34 -9.52 -21.97
N LYS A 425 -7.08 -10.57 -22.29
CA LYS A 425 -8.54 -10.63 -22.19
C LYS A 425 -8.91 -11.83 -21.35
N THR A 426 -9.72 -11.62 -20.33
CA THR A 426 -10.23 -12.69 -19.48
C THR A 426 -11.73 -12.63 -19.42
N ALA A 427 -12.38 -13.78 -19.53
CA ALA A 427 -13.78 -13.97 -19.26
C ALA A 427 -13.96 -15.14 -18.27
N ASN A 428 -14.78 -14.94 -17.27
CA ASN A 428 -15.10 -15.95 -16.27
C ASN A 428 -16.61 -15.99 -16.08
N LEU A 429 -17.21 -17.14 -16.35
CA LEU A 429 -18.60 -17.42 -16.08
C LEU A 429 -18.69 -18.30 -14.83
N SER A 430 -19.40 -17.84 -13.81
CA SER A 430 -19.56 -18.49 -12.53
C SER A 430 -21.03 -18.78 -12.28
N TYR A 431 -21.32 -20.00 -11.85
CA TYR A 431 -22.63 -20.41 -11.33
C TYR A 431 -22.44 -21.02 -9.96
N GLN A 432 -23.17 -20.53 -8.98
CA GLN A 432 -23.17 -21.04 -7.63
C GLN A 432 -24.60 -21.35 -7.18
N VAL A 433 -24.80 -22.50 -6.57
CA VAL A 433 -26.05 -22.87 -5.89
C VAL A 433 -25.76 -23.18 -4.42
N GLY A 434 -26.51 -22.54 -3.54
CA GLY A 434 -26.48 -22.76 -2.11
C GLY A 434 -27.81 -23.42 -1.65
N PHE A 435 -27.73 -24.53 -0.96
CA PHE A 435 -28.85 -25.22 -0.33
C PHE A 435 -28.94 -24.74 1.12
N ASN A 436 -29.84 -23.80 1.38
CA ASN A 436 -29.88 -23.03 2.64
C ASN A 436 -30.09 -23.95 3.87
N LYS A 437 -31.01 -24.91 3.80
CA LYS A 437 -31.29 -25.84 4.91
C LYS A 437 -30.13 -26.80 5.19
N GLN A 438 -29.47 -27.26 4.15
CA GLN A 438 -28.34 -28.18 4.25
C GLN A 438 -27.01 -27.49 4.52
N ALA A 439 -26.97 -26.15 4.47
CA ALA A 439 -25.75 -25.36 4.54
C ALA A 439 -24.64 -25.89 3.60
N PHE A 440 -25.05 -26.22 2.37
CA PHE A 440 -24.21 -26.82 1.35
C PHE A 440 -24.19 -25.93 0.10
N THR A 441 -23.02 -25.75 -0.48
CA THR A 441 -22.84 -24.95 -1.69
C THR A 441 -22.10 -25.73 -2.76
N VAL A 442 -22.52 -25.55 -4.01
CA VAL A 442 -21.82 -26.06 -5.19
C VAL A 442 -21.52 -24.86 -6.08
N ASN A 443 -20.32 -24.76 -6.58
CA ASN A 443 -19.94 -23.78 -7.58
C ASN A 443 -19.32 -24.46 -8.80
N ALA A 444 -19.61 -23.90 -9.97
CA ALA A 444 -19.02 -24.29 -11.23
C ALA A 444 -18.61 -23.02 -11.97
N ASN A 445 -17.37 -22.98 -12.44
CA ASN A 445 -16.86 -21.83 -13.18
C ASN A 445 -16.20 -22.30 -14.46
N PHE A 446 -16.24 -21.46 -15.47
CA PHE A 446 -15.48 -21.64 -16.70
C PHE A 446 -14.67 -20.35 -16.95
N SER A 447 -13.36 -20.49 -17.03
CA SER A 447 -12.44 -19.38 -17.30
C SER A 447 -11.88 -19.48 -18.71
N TYR A 448 -11.70 -18.33 -19.35
CA TYR A 448 -11.06 -18.19 -20.64
C TYR A 448 -10.17 -16.95 -20.62
N THR A 449 -8.87 -17.12 -20.83
CA THR A 449 -7.90 -16.04 -20.85
C THR A 449 -7.07 -16.12 -22.13
N VAL A 450 -6.93 -14.99 -22.81
CA VAL A 450 -6.03 -14.81 -23.94
C VAL A 450 -5.03 -13.73 -23.59
N ALA A 451 -3.75 -14.05 -23.61
CA ALA A 451 -2.66 -13.09 -23.44
C ALA A 451 -1.83 -13.06 -24.73
N ASN A 452 -1.75 -11.89 -25.35
CA ASN A 452 -0.88 -11.64 -26.49
C ASN A 452 0.31 -10.79 -26.01
N ILE A 453 1.49 -11.37 -26.04
CA ILE A 453 2.77 -10.72 -25.81
C ILE A 453 3.51 -10.77 -27.15
N VAL A 454 4.28 -9.76 -27.46
CA VAL A 454 4.95 -9.50 -28.75
C VAL A 454 5.30 -10.73 -29.61
N VAL A 455 5.79 -11.81 -29.00
CA VAL A 455 6.23 -13.02 -29.71
C VAL A 455 5.37 -14.25 -29.42
N MET A 456 4.42 -14.15 -28.48
CA MET A 456 3.67 -15.31 -28.01
C MET A 456 2.20 -14.97 -27.72
N LYS A 457 1.30 -15.76 -28.28
CA LYS A 457 -0.11 -15.77 -27.92
C LYS A 457 -0.39 -16.97 -27.02
N THR A 458 -0.72 -16.73 -25.76
CA THR A 458 -1.14 -17.77 -24.81
C THR A 458 -2.64 -17.75 -24.66
N ILE A 459 -3.26 -18.91 -24.76
CA ILE A 459 -4.67 -19.13 -24.44
C ILE A 459 -4.73 -20.13 -23.30
N LEU A 460 -5.40 -19.75 -22.21
CA LEU A 460 -5.64 -20.58 -21.05
C LEU A 460 -7.15 -20.67 -20.80
N TYR A 461 -7.71 -21.87 -20.79
CA TYR A 461 -9.14 -22.04 -20.56
C TYR A 461 -9.47 -23.34 -19.89
N GLY A 462 -10.58 -23.36 -19.18
CA GLY A 462 -11.06 -24.60 -18.59
C GLY A 462 -12.07 -24.42 -17.47
N PRO A 463 -12.69 -25.52 -17.04
CA PRO A 463 -13.65 -25.55 -15.95
C PRO A 463 -12.97 -25.57 -14.59
N SER A 464 -13.71 -25.11 -13.57
CA SER A 464 -13.46 -25.43 -12.17
C SER A 464 -14.77 -25.74 -11.47
N VAL A 465 -14.71 -26.64 -10.53
CA VAL A 465 -15.84 -27.03 -9.67
C VAL A 465 -15.41 -26.96 -8.22
N GLY A 466 -16.35 -26.61 -7.36
CA GLY A 466 -16.09 -26.57 -5.93
C GLY A 466 -17.33 -26.91 -5.12
N VAL A 467 -17.12 -27.45 -3.95
CA VAL A 467 -18.17 -27.75 -2.99
C VAL A 467 -17.79 -27.20 -1.62
N GLY A 468 -18.77 -26.65 -0.94
CA GLY A 468 -18.65 -26.13 0.41
C GLY A 468 -19.74 -26.70 1.32
N LYS A 469 -19.36 -26.98 2.54
CA LYS A 469 -20.30 -27.51 3.56
C LYS A 469 -20.00 -26.87 4.91
N GLN A 470 -21.08 -26.40 5.54
CA GLN A 470 -21.02 -26.01 6.95
C GLN A 470 -21.56 -27.15 7.81
N LEU A 471 -20.83 -27.51 8.83
CA LEU A 471 -21.13 -28.57 9.78
C LEU A 471 -21.17 -28.00 11.21
N ASP A 472 -21.69 -28.77 12.15
CA ASP A 472 -21.76 -28.42 13.58
C ASP A 472 -22.37 -27.01 13.83
N GLY A 473 -23.51 -26.76 13.19
CA GLY A 473 -24.23 -25.49 13.35
C GLY A 473 -23.44 -24.27 12.84
N GLY A 474 -22.56 -24.45 11.86
CA GLY A 474 -21.72 -23.39 11.28
C GLY A 474 -20.38 -23.19 12.00
N LYS A 475 -19.99 -24.09 12.90
CA LYS A 475 -18.67 -24.04 13.53
C LYS A 475 -17.56 -24.57 12.64
N LEU A 476 -17.88 -25.55 11.79
CA LEU A 476 -16.91 -26.13 10.85
C LEU A 476 -17.33 -25.81 9.42
N ASP A 477 -16.50 -25.02 8.74
CA ASP A 477 -16.60 -24.74 7.32
C ASP A 477 -15.58 -25.62 6.57
N PHE A 478 -16.02 -26.33 5.56
CA PHE A 478 -15.19 -27.19 4.73
C PHE A 478 -15.41 -26.87 3.26
N ASN A 479 -14.33 -26.64 2.49
CA ASN A 479 -14.42 -26.34 1.07
C ASN A 479 -13.35 -27.11 0.30
N VAL A 480 -13.75 -27.69 -0.83
CA VAL A 480 -12.85 -28.32 -1.81
C VAL A 480 -13.14 -27.72 -3.17
N SER A 481 -12.10 -27.43 -3.92
CA SER A 481 -12.22 -27.01 -5.31
C SER A 481 -11.16 -27.68 -6.18
N LEU A 482 -11.52 -27.90 -7.44
CA LEU A 482 -10.65 -28.44 -8.47
C LEU A 482 -10.82 -27.61 -9.74
N ALA A 483 -9.72 -27.13 -10.29
CA ALA A 483 -9.67 -26.47 -11.59
C ALA A 483 -8.78 -27.27 -12.54
N TYR A 484 -9.22 -27.38 -13.78
CA TYR A 484 -8.47 -27.98 -14.88
C TYR A 484 -8.42 -26.98 -16.03
N GLN A 485 -7.22 -26.58 -16.44
CA GLN A 485 -7.03 -25.59 -17.48
C GLN A 485 -6.11 -26.13 -18.57
N LEU A 486 -6.52 -25.93 -19.81
CA LEU A 486 -5.73 -26.23 -21.01
C LEU A 486 -4.97 -24.98 -21.42
N GLN A 487 -3.71 -25.15 -21.80
CA GLN A 487 -2.84 -24.08 -22.28
C GLN A 487 -2.45 -24.31 -23.74
N HIS A 488 -2.61 -23.26 -24.55
CA HIS A 488 -2.12 -23.22 -25.93
C HIS A 488 -1.19 -22.02 -26.11
N ASN A 489 -0.04 -22.25 -26.74
CA ASN A 489 0.92 -21.21 -27.10
C ASN A 489 1.04 -21.15 -28.62
N ASN A 490 0.76 -19.98 -29.22
CA ASN A 490 0.74 -19.77 -30.69
C ASN A 490 -0.10 -20.80 -31.46
N GLY A 491 -1.20 -21.27 -30.86
CA GLY A 491 -2.09 -22.26 -31.46
C GLY A 491 -1.69 -23.73 -31.23
N LEU A 492 -0.52 -23.99 -30.69
CA LEU A 492 -0.05 -25.33 -30.33
C LEU A 492 -0.42 -25.66 -28.89
N ASP A 493 -0.75 -26.91 -28.65
CA ASP A 493 -1.02 -27.44 -27.31
C ASP A 493 0.27 -27.38 -26.47
N ALA A 494 0.26 -26.54 -25.41
CA ALA A 494 1.37 -26.31 -24.51
C ALA A 494 1.26 -27.09 -23.19
N GLY A 495 0.15 -27.81 -22.99
CA GLY A 495 -0.07 -28.64 -21.81
C GLY A 495 -1.30 -28.26 -21.00
N ASN A 496 -1.29 -28.63 -19.74
CA ASN A 496 -2.41 -28.35 -18.85
C ASN A 496 -1.95 -28.04 -17.41
N ILE A 497 -2.84 -27.35 -16.69
CA ILE A 497 -2.65 -26.99 -15.29
C ILE A 497 -3.82 -27.55 -14.48
N ILE A 498 -3.51 -28.27 -13.41
CA ILE A 498 -4.45 -28.76 -12.41
C ILE A 498 -4.20 -27.99 -11.14
N ASN A 499 -5.23 -27.38 -10.60
CA ASN A 499 -5.17 -26.69 -9.30
C ASN A 499 -6.27 -27.24 -8.40
N SER A 500 -5.90 -27.78 -7.26
CA SER A 500 -6.83 -28.27 -6.24
C SER A 500 -6.60 -27.53 -4.94
N THR A 501 -7.68 -27.05 -4.33
CA THR A 501 -7.63 -26.38 -3.03
C THR A 501 -8.56 -27.07 -2.05
N LEU A 502 -8.02 -27.38 -0.89
CA LEU A 502 -8.74 -27.84 0.29
C LEU A 502 -8.64 -26.76 1.36
N SER A 503 -9.75 -26.29 1.87
CA SER A 503 -9.76 -25.38 3.02
C SER A 503 -10.80 -25.81 4.06
N SER A 504 -10.42 -25.64 5.31
CA SER A 504 -11.31 -25.88 6.44
C SER A 504 -11.07 -24.86 7.52
N GLN A 505 -12.15 -24.38 8.14
CA GLN A 505 -12.11 -23.50 9.30
C GLN A 505 -13.00 -24.08 10.39
N TYR A 506 -12.45 -24.23 11.58
CA TYR A 506 -13.18 -24.72 12.75
C TYR A 506 -13.17 -23.70 13.88
N ARG A 507 -14.35 -23.27 14.32
CA ARG A 507 -14.57 -22.39 15.45
C ARG A 507 -14.89 -23.22 16.68
N PHE A 508 -13.86 -23.60 17.42
CA PHE A 508 -14.05 -24.46 18.61
C PHE A 508 -14.53 -23.70 19.85
N SER A 509 -14.51 -22.35 19.80
CA SER A 509 -15.17 -21.49 20.79
C SER A 509 -15.61 -20.17 20.15
N LYS A 510 -16.33 -19.32 20.90
CA LYS A 510 -16.68 -17.96 20.46
C LYS A 510 -15.46 -17.12 20.10
N ASN A 511 -14.36 -17.41 20.75
CA ASN A 511 -13.13 -16.63 20.73
C ASN A 511 -12.00 -17.29 19.93
N ASN A 512 -12.14 -18.56 19.55
CA ASN A 512 -11.05 -19.30 18.94
C ASN A 512 -11.48 -19.98 17.65
N ALA A 513 -10.65 -19.82 16.63
CA ALA A 513 -10.79 -20.48 15.34
C ALA A 513 -9.44 -21.02 14.86
N ALA A 514 -9.47 -22.22 14.29
CA ALA A 514 -8.36 -22.79 13.57
C ALA A 514 -8.75 -22.93 12.10
N SER A 515 -7.82 -22.68 11.19
CA SER A 515 -8.03 -22.92 9.76
C SER A 515 -6.83 -23.63 9.15
N ILE A 516 -7.11 -24.47 8.18
CA ILE A 516 -6.12 -25.11 7.33
C ILE A 516 -6.49 -24.86 5.87
N MET A 517 -5.50 -24.56 5.05
CA MET A 517 -5.65 -24.44 3.62
C MET A 517 -4.48 -25.17 2.95
N THR A 518 -4.79 -26.07 2.04
CA THR A 518 -3.80 -26.78 1.23
C THR A 518 -4.13 -26.58 -0.23
N THR A 519 -3.14 -26.14 -1.00
CA THR A 519 -3.22 -25.99 -2.45
C THR A 519 -2.22 -26.94 -3.10
N TYR A 520 -2.70 -27.74 -4.04
CA TYR A 520 -1.91 -28.57 -4.92
C TYR A 520 -1.98 -28.02 -6.33
N LEU A 521 -0.83 -27.67 -6.90
CA LEU A 521 -0.68 -27.22 -8.27
C LEU A 521 0.14 -28.25 -9.04
N ARG A 522 -0.35 -28.69 -10.18
CA ARG A 522 0.41 -29.49 -11.16
C ARG A 522 0.39 -28.81 -12.51
N SER A 523 1.55 -28.55 -13.05
CA SER A 523 1.74 -28.04 -14.40
C SER A 523 2.38 -29.13 -15.26
N ASN A 524 1.65 -29.63 -16.24
CA ASN A 524 2.18 -30.57 -17.23
C ASN A 524 2.51 -29.78 -18.49
N SER A 525 3.79 -29.55 -18.74
CA SER A 525 4.26 -28.87 -19.96
C SER A 525 4.46 -29.88 -21.09
N LYS A 526 4.01 -29.51 -22.27
CA LYS A 526 4.38 -30.19 -23.54
C LYS A 526 5.54 -29.48 -24.26
N ASP A 527 5.93 -28.32 -23.78
CA ASP A 527 7.12 -27.61 -24.24
C ASP A 527 8.36 -28.23 -23.59
N VAL A 528 9.26 -28.76 -24.42
CA VAL A 528 10.50 -29.40 -23.95
C VAL A 528 11.47 -28.46 -23.24
N THR A 529 11.30 -27.15 -23.41
CA THR A 529 12.11 -26.13 -22.75
C THR A 529 11.60 -25.75 -21.36
N LEU A 530 10.36 -26.13 -21.02
CA LEU A 530 9.72 -25.82 -19.77
C LEU A 530 9.46 -27.09 -18.93
N PRO A 531 9.92 -27.16 -17.69
CA PRO A 531 9.72 -28.34 -16.86
C PRO A 531 8.24 -28.52 -16.47
N SER A 532 7.79 -29.76 -16.45
CA SER A 532 6.60 -30.14 -15.72
C SER A 532 6.90 -30.21 -14.24
N PHE A 533 6.00 -29.68 -13.40
CA PHE A 533 6.25 -29.60 -11.97
C PHE A 533 4.98 -29.75 -11.14
N ASN A 534 5.18 -30.07 -9.87
CA ASN A 534 4.13 -30.08 -8.85
C ASN A 534 4.55 -29.19 -7.69
N GLU A 535 3.60 -28.49 -7.10
CA GLU A 535 3.77 -27.72 -5.88
C GLU A 535 2.66 -28.02 -4.88
N ILE A 536 3.03 -28.17 -3.62
CA ILE A 536 2.08 -28.27 -2.50
C ILE A 536 2.41 -27.13 -1.54
N ARG A 537 1.39 -26.35 -1.22
CA ARG A 537 1.43 -25.31 -0.19
C ARG A 537 0.36 -25.61 0.84
N SER A 538 0.75 -25.64 2.10
CA SER A 538 -0.22 -25.77 3.18
C SER A 538 -0.01 -24.64 4.18
N SER A 539 -1.09 -24.07 4.67
CA SER A 539 -1.08 -23.10 5.76
C SER A 539 -2.03 -23.55 6.86
N PHE A 540 -1.57 -23.43 8.09
CA PHE A 540 -2.37 -23.58 9.28
C PHE A 540 -2.39 -22.27 10.04
N ASN A 541 -3.58 -21.81 10.43
CA ASN A 541 -3.72 -20.59 11.23
C ASN A 541 -4.59 -20.88 12.45
N LEU A 542 -4.14 -20.41 13.59
CA LEU A 542 -4.86 -20.37 14.84
C LEU A 542 -5.08 -18.93 15.25
N ILE A 543 -6.33 -18.53 15.48
CA ILE A 543 -6.69 -17.17 15.85
C ILE A 543 -7.48 -17.21 17.16
N HIS A 544 -7.02 -16.39 18.11
CA HIS A 544 -7.76 -16.07 19.33
C HIS A 544 -8.26 -14.63 19.26
N THR A 545 -9.54 -14.41 19.53
CA THR A 545 -10.16 -13.07 19.61
C THR A 545 -10.64 -12.85 21.04
N PHE A 546 -10.25 -11.76 21.67
CA PHE A 546 -10.58 -11.43 23.05
C PHE A 546 -11.99 -10.87 23.18
#